data_447a6f251d773fd656215cfe7dc01fc8
#
_entry.id   447a6f251d773fd656215cfe7dc01fc8
#
_cell.length_a   1.000
_cell.length_b   1.000
_cell.length_c   1.000
_cell.angle_alpha   90.00
_cell.angle_beta   90.00
_cell.angle_gamma   90.00
#
_symmetry.space_group_name_H-M   'P 1'
#
loop_
_entity.id
_entity.type
_entity.pdbx_description
1 polymer ?
#
loop_
_entity_poly.entity_id
_entity_poly.type
_entity_poly.pdbx_seq_one_letter_code
_entity_poly.pdbx_strand_id
1 'polypeptide(L)'
;VLELRKVPSLERGMSPMAIWSNEAQERYVLAIDPKDEERFTQICERERCPFAILGVATDVRQLKVNDELLPEQPVDMPMQVLLGGMPKMKRSVRRLHPKLTALNIQQSDIAGFVRDVLRHPTVASKSFLISIGDRSITGMVVREQYVGRYQIPVADCAVTMTGLLANTGEAMAMGERTPVALISPKASARLALGETITNLAGANIADISKITLSANWMAACGGDGEDVALYDAVQTLGEELCPALGIAIPVGKDSLSMRA
;
A
#
# COMPACT_ATOMS: atom_id res chain seq x y z
N VAL A 1 21.19 23.17 -2.69
CA VAL A 1 20.50 24.35 -3.27
C VAL A 1 19.76 23.87 -4.50
N LEU A 2 18.48 24.25 -4.64
CA LEU A 2 17.62 23.83 -5.73
C LEU A 2 17.05 25.06 -6.47
N GLU A 3 17.04 24.98 -7.79
CA GLU A 3 16.45 26.01 -8.67
C GLU A 3 15.08 25.57 -9.12
N LEU A 4 14.03 26.13 -8.51
CA LEU A 4 12.65 25.63 -8.63
C LEU A 4 12.12 25.67 -10.05
N ARG A 5 12.43 26.73 -10.83
CA ARG A 5 11.92 26.87 -12.21
C ARG A 5 12.56 25.92 -13.21
N LYS A 6 13.61 25.19 -12.82
CA LYS A 6 14.18 24.12 -13.63
C LYS A 6 13.36 22.81 -13.56
N VAL A 7 12.42 22.69 -12.61
CA VAL A 7 11.55 21.54 -12.53
C VAL A 7 10.70 21.45 -13.82
N PRO A 8 10.74 20.31 -14.54
CA PRO A 8 9.95 20.15 -15.76
C PRO A 8 8.46 20.29 -15.48
N SER A 9 7.80 21.23 -16.14
CA SER A 9 6.38 21.48 -16.02
C SER A 9 5.83 22.00 -17.35
N LEU A 10 4.65 21.52 -17.72
CA LEU A 10 3.90 22.04 -18.87
C LEU A 10 3.14 23.32 -18.53
N GLU A 11 2.92 23.60 -17.26
CA GLU A 11 2.23 24.77 -16.77
C GLU A 11 3.22 25.82 -16.23
N ARG A 12 3.40 26.89 -16.98
CA ARG A 12 4.36 27.95 -16.67
C ARG A 12 3.91 28.89 -15.55
N GLY A 13 2.61 28.93 -15.27
CA GLY A 13 1.99 29.84 -14.29
C GLY A 13 1.94 29.33 -12.86
N MET A 14 2.49 28.15 -12.57
CA MET A 14 2.46 27.58 -11.23
C MET A 14 3.21 28.43 -10.21
N SER A 15 2.60 28.60 -9.04
CA SER A 15 3.28 29.23 -7.90
C SER A 15 4.43 28.39 -7.37
N PRO A 16 5.41 28.96 -6.64
CA PRO A 16 6.47 28.17 -6.01
C PRO A 16 5.93 27.06 -5.13
N MET A 17 4.88 27.32 -4.34
CA MET A 17 4.23 26.32 -3.51
C MET A 17 3.61 25.19 -4.36
N ALA A 18 2.95 25.55 -5.46
CA ALA A 18 2.32 24.55 -6.33
C ALA A 18 3.36 23.65 -7.02
N ILE A 19 4.55 24.16 -7.35
CA ILE A 19 5.65 23.34 -7.89
C ILE A 19 6.27 22.47 -6.80
N TRP A 20 6.59 23.08 -5.64
CA TRP A 20 7.30 22.39 -4.56
C TRP A 20 6.45 21.31 -3.88
N SER A 21 5.19 21.61 -3.63
CA SER A 21 4.24 20.70 -2.97
C SER A 21 3.35 19.93 -3.95
N ASN A 22 3.79 19.74 -5.19
CA ASN A 22 3.04 19.03 -6.20
C ASN A 22 3.00 17.53 -5.91
N GLU A 23 1.81 16.96 -5.86
CA GLU A 23 1.58 15.52 -5.68
C GLU A 23 1.64 14.72 -6.98
N ALA A 24 2.28 15.24 -8.03
CA ALA A 24 2.50 14.49 -9.26
C ALA A 24 3.28 13.22 -8.94
N GLN A 25 2.70 12.07 -9.24
CA GLN A 25 3.26 10.76 -8.92
C GLN A 25 4.49 10.46 -9.78
N GLU A 26 5.32 9.54 -9.28
CA GLU A 26 6.49 9.01 -9.98
C GLU A 26 7.51 10.08 -10.40
N ARG A 27 7.67 11.11 -9.58
CA ARG A 27 8.71 12.12 -9.70
C ARG A 27 9.76 11.87 -8.65
N TYR A 28 11.00 11.75 -9.09
CA TYR A 28 12.13 11.43 -8.22
C TYR A 28 13.15 12.54 -8.24
N VAL A 29 13.74 12.82 -7.09
CA VAL A 29 14.93 13.67 -6.97
C VAL A 29 16.11 12.79 -6.65
N LEU A 30 17.09 12.78 -7.51
CA LEU A 30 18.28 11.95 -7.41
C LEU A 30 19.51 12.81 -7.11
N ALA A 31 20.44 12.30 -6.32
CA ALA A 31 21.78 12.84 -6.21
C ALA A 31 22.75 11.88 -6.92
N ILE A 32 23.45 12.38 -7.93
CA ILE A 32 24.40 11.61 -8.71
C ILE A 32 25.78 12.29 -8.65
N ASP A 33 26.84 11.51 -8.84
CA ASP A 33 28.19 12.06 -8.95
C ASP A 33 28.31 12.84 -10.28
N PRO A 34 28.90 14.04 -10.28
CA PRO A 34 29.10 14.83 -11.50
C PRO A 34 29.76 14.08 -12.65
N LYS A 35 30.63 13.11 -12.37
CA LYS A 35 31.24 12.25 -13.40
C LYS A 35 30.24 11.37 -14.15
N ASP A 36 29.10 11.07 -13.55
CA ASP A 36 28.05 10.21 -14.10
C ASP A 36 26.91 10.99 -14.80
N GLU A 37 26.98 12.33 -14.79
CA GLU A 37 25.96 13.22 -15.34
C GLU A 37 25.72 12.96 -16.84
N GLU A 38 26.79 12.84 -17.62
CA GLU A 38 26.70 12.59 -19.06
C GLU A 38 26.03 11.24 -19.34
N ARG A 39 26.43 10.21 -18.61
CA ARG A 39 25.83 8.87 -18.74
C ARG A 39 24.35 8.87 -18.36
N PHE A 40 24.00 9.55 -17.29
CA PHE A 40 22.62 9.70 -16.84
C PHE A 40 21.77 10.42 -17.91
N THR A 41 22.27 11.51 -18.46
CA THR A 41 21.64 12.25 -19.55
C THR A 41 21.35 11.36 -20.74
N GLN A 42 22.37 10.61 -21.23
CA GLN A 42 22.22 9.70 -22.35
C GLN A 42 21.14 8.62 -22.10
N ILE A 43 21.06 8.10 -20.86
CA ILE A 43 20.02 7.13 -20.50
C ILE A 43 18.64 7.77 -20.54
N CYS A 44 18.46 8.95 -19.94
CA CYS A 44 17.18 9.65 -19.93
C CYS A 44 16.70 10.01 -21.33
N GLU A 45 17.60 10.49 -22.20
CA GLU A 45 17.28 10.79 -23.58
C GLU A 45 16.88 9.55 -24.36
N ARG A 46 17.61 8.46 -24.22
CA ARG A 46 17.29 7.16 -24.85
C ARG A 46 15.91 6.67 -24.45
N GLU A 47 15.59 6.75 -23.18
CA GLU A 47 14.30 6.30 -22.62
C GLU A 47 13.19 7.35 -22.74
N ARG A 48 13.47 8.53 -23.33
CA ARG A 48 12.54 9.66 -23.42
C ARG A 48 11.97 10.07 -22.06
N CYS A 49 12.81 9.98 -21.01
CA CYS A 49 12.46 10.35 -19.65
C CYS A 49 12.79 11.83 -19.42
N PRO A 50 11.81 12.71 -19.23
CA PRO A 50 12.08 14.13 -18.93
C PRO A 50 12.83 14.25 -17.59
N PHE A 51 13.90 15.02 -17.58
CA PHE A 51 14.69 15.32 -16.39
C PHE A 51 15.24 16.75 -16.44
N ALA A 52 15.69 17.26 -15.31
CA ALA A 52 16.44 18.49 -15.22
C ALA A 52 17.42 18.46 -14.06
N ILE A 53 18.54 19.14 -14.22
CA ILE A 53 19.51 19.35 -13.13
C ILE A 53 19.07 20.55 -12.33
N LEU A 54 18.55 20.29 -11.14
CA LEU A 54 17.94 21.30 -10.29
C LEU A 54 18.96 22.08 -9.46
N GLY A 55 20.14 21.53 -9.23
CA GLY A 55 21.14 22.16 -8.39
C GLY A 55 22.27 21.22 -7.99
N VAL A 56 23.05 21.64 -7.02
CA VAL A 56 24.22 20.90 -6.53
C VAL A 56 24.10 20.67 -5.04
N ALA A 57 24.42 19.46 -4.61
CA ALA A 57 24.55 19.14 -3.19
C ALA A 57 25.81 19.81 -2.61
N THR A 58 25.69 20.36 -1.42
CA THR A 58 26.78 21.02 -0.70
C THR A 58 26.95 20.39 0.68
N ASP A 59 28.06 20.67 1.34
CA ASP A 59 28.34 20.25 2.72
C ASP A 59 27.59 21.11 3.76
N VAL A 60 27.00 22.23 3.33
CA VAL A 60 26.19 23.10 4.19
C VAL A 60 24.85 22.43 4.47
N ARG A 61 24.57 22.17 5.74
CA ARG A 61 23.32 21.53 6.17
C ARG A 61 22.13 22.50 6.14
N GLN A 62 21.84 23.02 4.96
CA GLN A 62 20.79 23.99 4.69
C GLN A 62 20.02 23.57 3.43
N LEU A 63 18.71 23.50 3.50
CA LEU A 63 17.87 23.39 2.32
C LEU A 63 17.55 24.80 1.81
N LYS A 64 17.99 25.08 0.60
CA LYS A 64 17.68 26.33 -0.10
C LYS A 64 16.97 26.02 -1.41
N VAL A 65 15.84 26.65 -1.62
CA VAL A 65 15.09 26.62 -2.87
C VAL A 65 14.99 28.05 -3.40
N ASN A 66 15.51 28.27 -4.59
CA ASN A 66 15.46 29.55 -5.27
C ASN A 66 14.32 29.54 -6.29
N ASP A 67 13.71 30.70 -6.51
CA ASP A 67 12.81 30.96 -7.62
C ASP A 67 13.24 32.22 -8.31
N GLU A 68 13.64 32.14 -9.57
CA GLU A 68 14.13 33.30 -10.35
C GLU A 68 13.10 34.40 -10.56
N LEU A 69 11.81 34.11 -10.34
CA LEU A 69 10.73 35.08 -10.44
C LEU A 69 10.44 35.81 -9.13
N LEU A 70 11.09 35.43 -8.04
CA LEU A 70 10.87 36.00 -6.73
C LEU A 70 12.18 36.58 -6.14
N PRO A 71 12.11 37.75 -5.48
CA PRO A 71 13.27 38.29 -4.79
C PRO A 71 13.65 37.51 -3.53
N GLU A 72 12.71 36.77 -2.96
CA GLU A 72 12.88 35.99 -1.74
C GLU A 72 12.96 34.49 -2.06
N GLN A 73 13.71 33.77 -1.25
CA GLN A 73 13.80 32.31 -1.38
C GLN A 73 12.54 31.64 -0.81
N PRO A 74 11.81 30.85 -1.60
CA PRO A 74 10.63 30.13 -1.12
C PRO A 74 10.92 29.20 0.05
N VAL A 75 12.12 28.62 0.10
CA VAL A 75 12.60 27.79 1.21
C VAL A 75 14.04 28.15 1.54
N ASP A 76 14.28 28.52 2.78
CA ASP A 76 15.62 28.63 3.37
C ASP A 76 15.56 28.13 4.81
N MET A 77 15.92 26.87 5.03
CA MET A 77 15.82 26.26 6.35
C MET A 77 16.96 25.31 6.67
N PRO A 78 17.38 25.23 7.93
CA PRO A 78 18.35 24.24 8.37
C PRO A 78 17.82 22.82 8.15
N MET A 79 18.65 21.92 7.63
CA MET A 79 18.31 20.50 7.45
C MET A 79 17.90 19.82 8.77
N GLN A 80 18.33 20.34 9.90
CA GLN A 80 17.92 19.84 11.21
C GLN A 80 16.42 20.06 11.48
N VAL A 81 15.83 21.12 10.94
CA VAL A 81 14.38 21.36 11.04
C VAL A 81 13.62 20.33 10.21
N LEU A 82 14.13 19.97 9.04
CA LEU A 82 13.51 19.04 8.13
C LEU A 82 13.72 17.57 8.53
N LEU A 83 14.97 17.21 8.87
CA LEU A 83 15.40 15.83 9.13
C LEU A 83 15.79 15.59 10.60
N GLY A 84 15.68 16.61 11.44
CA GLY A 84 15.94 16.50 12.87
C GLY A 84 14.88 15.67 13.58
N GLY A 85 15.19 15.31 14.82
CA GLY A 85 14.29 14.48 15.63
C GLY A 85 12.93 15.17 15.84
N MET A 86 11.93 14.73 15.17
CA MET A 86 10.55 15.15 15.43
C MET A 86 10.16 14.77 16.87
N PRO A 87 9.42 15.62 17.59
CA PRO A 87 8.87 15.24 18.89
C PRO A 87 8.07 13.94 18.73
N LYS A 88 8.37 12.94 19.57
CA LYS A 88 7.59 11.70 19.54
C LYS A 88 6.15 12.02 19.90
N MET A 89 5.24 11.70 19.00
CA MET A 89 3.81 11.81 19.28
C MET A 89 3.46 10.89 20.43
N LYS A 90 2.82 11.44 21.47
CA LYS A 90 2.27 10.67 22.59
C LYS A 90 0.76 10.67 22.48
N ARG A 91 0.18 9.49 22.39
CA ARG A 91 -1.27 9.30 22.43
C ARG A 91 -1.66 8.58 23.72
N SER A 92 -2.66 9.10 24.40
CA SER A 92 -3.30 8.41 25.52
C SER A 92 -4.56 7.77 25.00
N VAL A 93 -4.63 6.46 25.01
CA VAL A 93 -5.74 5.70 24.44
C VAL A 93 -6.39 4.83 25.50
N ARG A 94 -7.68 4.54 25.34
CA ARG A 94 -8.46 3.71 26.24
C ARG A 94 -9.05 2.53 25.47
N ARG A 95 -8.82 1.32 26.01
CA ARG A 95 -9.45 0.11 25.46
C ARG A 95 -10.92 0.08 25.85
N LEU A 96 -11.78 -0.06 24.87
CA LEU A 96 -13.18 -0.30 25.06
C LEU A 96 -13.49 -1.80 24.89
N HIS A 97 -14.37 -2.30 25.70
CA HIS A 97 -14.90 -3.65 25.54
C HIS A 97 -16.30 -3.53 24.95
N PRO A 98 -16.53 -3.96 23.71
CA PRO A 98 -17.84 -3.89 23.10
C PRO A 98 -18.85 -4.74 23.91
N LYS A 99 -20.02 -4.19 24.16
CA LYS A 99 -21.12 -4.97 24.72
C LYS A 99 -21.69 -5.83 23.61
N LEU A 100 -21.33 -7.09 23.59
CA LEU A 100 -21.86 -8.04 22.62
C LEU A 100 -23.20 -8.59 23.10
N THR A 101 -24.18 -8.61 22.20
CA THR A 101 -25.46 -9.31 22.45
C THR A 101 -25.24 -10.79 22.22
N ALA A 102 -25.68 -11.61 23.18
CA ALA A 102 -25.61 -13.06 23.01
C ALA A 102 -26.41 -13.50 21.77
N LEU A 103 -25.77 -14.32 20.94
CA LEU A 103 -26.43 -14.90 19.79
C LEU A 103 -27.37 -16.00 20.29
N ASN A 104 -28.68 -15.83 20.09
CA ASN A 104 -29.67 -16.85 20.42
C ASN A 104 -30.10 -17.59 19.16
N ILE A 105 -29.53 -18.77 18.94
CA ILE A 105 -29.88 -19.67 17.85
C ILE A 105 -30.83 -20.73 18.42
N GLN A 106 -32.12 -20.58 18.15
CA GLN A 106 -33.14 -21.51 18.65
C GLN A 106 -33.31 -22.76 17.78
N GLN A 107 -32.91 -22.69 16.50
CA GLN A 107 -33.05 -23.77 15.55
C GLN A 107 -31.85 -23.79 14.59
N SER A 108 -31.29 -24.95 14.36
CA SER A 108 -30.17 -25.15 13.45
C SER A 108 -30.61 -25.82 12.13
N ASP A 109 -30.98 -24.99 11.16
CA ASP A 109 -31.07 -25.44 9.76
C ASP A 109 -29.73 -25.12 9.08
N ILE A 110 -28.79 -26.06 9.16
CA ILE A 110 -27.46 -25.90 8.57
C ILE A 110 -27.54 -25.64 7.07
N ALA A 111 -28.43 -26.34 6.35
CA ALA A 111 -28.59 -26.16 4.91
C ALA A 111 -29.15 -24.78 4.56
N GLY A 112 -30.06 -24.24 5.39
CA GLY A 112 -30.56 -22.87 5.29
C GLY A 112 -29.43 -21.86 5.50
N PHE A 113 -28.67 -21.99 6.58
CA PHE A 113 -27.54 -21.10 6.86
C PHE A 113 -26.50 -21.11 5.76
N VAL A 114 -26.14 -22.26 5.20
CA VAL A 114 -25.21 -22.35 4.06
C VAL A 114 -25.77 -21.58 2.86
N ARG A 115 -27.05 -21.76 2.52
CA ARG A 115 -27.66 -21.00 1.42
C ARG A 115 -27.65 -19.50 1.66
N ASP A 116 -27.94 -19.06 2.88
CA ASP A 116 -28.00 -17.65 3.25
C ASP A 116 -26.60 -17.02 3.19
N VAL A 117 -25.59 -17.71 3.70
CA VAL A 117 -24.19 -17.27 3.58
C VAL A 117 -23.77 -17.16 2.13
N LEU A 118 -24.02 -18.16 1.31
CA LEU A 118 -23.66 -18.16 -0.12
C LEU A 118 -24.40 -17.07 -0.93
N ARG A 119 -25.58 -16.66 -0.48
CA ARG A 119 -26.36 -15.56 -1.09
C ARG A 119 -26.03 -14.18 -0.54
N HIS A 120 -25.32 -14.12 0.58
CA HIS A 120 -24.97 -12.85 1.19
C HIS A 120 -24.12 -12.02 0.23
N PRO A 121 -24.42 -10.71 0.03
CA PRO A 121 -23.70 -9.86 -0.95
C PRO A 121 -22.17 -9.87 -0.80
N THR A 122 -21.65 -9.98 0.41
CA THR A 122 -20.21 -10.06 0.68
C THR A 122 -19.59 -11.40 0.20
N VAL A 123 -20.36 -12.49 0.15
CA VAL A 123 -19.88 -13.84 -0.18
C VAL A 123 -20.26 -14.25 -1.60
N ALA A 124 -21.41 -13.78 -2.09
CA ALA A 124 -21.94 -14.13 -3.41
C ALA A 124 -20.96 -13.77 -4.55
N SER A 125 -21.15 -14.40 -5.70
CA SER A 125 -20.30 -14.19 -6.88
C SER A 125 -20.10 -12.72 -7.23
N LYS A 126 -18.84 -12.34 -7.47
CA LYS A 126 -18.40 -11.02 -7.94
C LYS A 126 -18.01 -11.04 -9.43
N SER A 127 -18.45 -12.06 -10.18
CA SER A 127 -18.11 -12.21 -11.60
C SER A 127 -18.43 -10.96 -12.42
N PHE A 128 -19.50 -10.23 -12.08
CA PHE A 128 -19.87 -8.97 -12.74
C PHE A 128 -18.81 -7.88 -12.60
N LEU A 129 -18.11 -7.79 -11.45
CA LEU A 129 -17.03 -6.82 -11.24
C LEU A 129 -15.84 -7.12 -12.15
N ILE A 130 -15.49 -8.39 -12.27
CA ILE A 130 -14.39 -8.84 -13.12
C ILE A 130 -14.73 -8.64 -14.61
N SER A 131 -16.00 -8.81 -14.99
CA SER A 131 -16.45 -8.69 -16.39
C SER A 131 -16.58 -7.23 -16.84
N ILE A 132 -16.85 -6.30 -15.93
CA ILE A 132 -16.99 -4.87 -16.22
C ILE A 132 -15.63 -4.18 -16.37
N GLY A 133 -14.69 -4.51 -15.48
CA GLY A 133 -13.34 -3.96 -15.46
C GLY A 133 -12.37 -4.70 -16.36
N ASP A 134 -11.10 -4.36 -16.24
CA ASP A 134 -10.01 -5.05 -16.92
C ASP A 134 -9.84 -6.46 -16.33
N ARG A 135 -10.16 -7.46 -17.12
CA ARG A 135 -10.08 -8.86 -16.70
C ARG A 135 -8.64 -9.31 -16.47
N SER A 136 -7.77 -8.99 -17.41
CA SER A 136 -6.35 -9.34 -17.38
C SER A 136 -5.53 -8.19 -17.93
N ILE A 137 -4.48 -7.81 -17.20
CA ILE A 137 -3.55 -6.76 -17.58
C ILE A 137 -2.16 -7.36 -17.77
N THR A 138 -1.28 -6.66 -18.50
CA THR A 138 0.14 -6.99 -18.75
C THR A 138 0.41 -8.15 -19.71
N GLY A 139 -0.51 -9.06 -19.95
CA GLY A 139 -0.32 -10.17 -20.89
C GLY A 139 0.60 -11.32 -20.44
N MET A 140 1.18 -11.25 -19.25
CA MET A 140 2.06 -12.28 -18.69
C MET A 140 1.32 -13.18 -17.68
N VAL A 141 0.01 -13.30 -17.83
CA VAL A 141 -0.85 -14.03 -16.91
C VAL A 141 -0.70 -15.53 -17.10
N VAL A 142 -0.37 -16.25 -16.03
CA VAL A 142 -0.31 -17.72 -15.98
C VAL A 142 -1.63 -18.30 -15.49
N ARG A 143 -2.24 -17.64 -14.50
CA ARG A 143 -3.54 -18.04 -13.97
C ARG A 143 -4.56 -16.95 -14.23
N GLU A 144 -5.55 -17.28 -15.04
CA GLU A 144 -6.70 -16.41 -15.30
C GLU A 144 -7.56 -16.23 -14.05
N GLN A 145 -8.27 -15.11 -13.99
CA GLN A 145 -9.19 -14.80 -12.89
C GLN A 145 -10.34 -15.79 -12.81
N TYR A 146 -10.84 -16.25 -13.97
CA TYR A 146 -11.80 -17.35 -14.04
C TYR A 146 -11.08 -18.67 -14.28
N VAL A 147 -11.36 -19.65 -13.45
CA VAL A 147 -10.70 -20.96 -13.49
C VAL A 147 -11.65 -22.07 -13.90
N GLY A 148 -11.06 -23.19 -14.34
CA GLY A 148 -11.79 -24.38 -14.73
C GLY A 148 -12.42 -24.30 -16.14
N ARG A 149 -12.95 -25.43 -16.58
CA ARG A 149 -13.49 -25.64 -17.94
C ARG A 149 -14.61 -24.64 -18.29
N TYR A 150 -15.44 -24.30 -17.32
CA TYR A 150 -16.59 -23.44 -17.53
C TYR A 150 -16.33 -21.97 -17.17
N GLN A 151 -15.15 -21.64 -16.68
CA GLN A 151 -14.77 -20.30 -16.26
C GLN A 151 -15.78 -19.64 -15.31
N ILE A 152 -16.27 -20.39 -14.34
CA ILE A 152 -17.25 -19.90 -13.35
C ILE A 152 -16.57 -19.54 -12.03
N PRO A 153 -15.74 -20.40 -11.41
CA PRO A 153 -15.06 -20.04 -10.17
C PRO A 153 -14.03 -18.94 -10.42
N VAL A 154 -13.92 -18.03 -9.47
CA VAL A 154 -12.88 -16.99 -9.47
C VAL A 154 -11.66 -17.51 -8.73
N ALA A 155 -10.47 -17.27 -9.27
CA ALA A 155 -9.22 -17.63 -8.62
C ALA A 155 -8.96 -16.78 -7.37
N ASP A 156 -8.48 -17.40 -6.30
CA ASP A 156 -8.14 -16.74 -5.05
C ASP A 156 -6.76 -16.07 -5.09
N CYS A 157 -5.94 -16.39 -6.08
CA CYS A 157 -4.65 -15.76 -6.31
C CYS A 157 -4.40 -15.48 -7.79
N ALA A 158 -3.68 -14.41 -8.08
CA ALA A 158 -3.14 -14.11 -9.40
C ALA A 158 -1.74 -14.72 -9.53
N VAL A 159 -1.41 -15.22 -10.72
CA VAL A 159 -0.07 -15.71 -11.04
C VAL A 159 0.38 -15.14 -12.37
N THR A 160 1.56 -14.50 -12.39
CA THR A 160 2.16 -13.93 -13.58
C THR A 160 3.56 -14.49 -13.82
N MET A 161 3.98 -14.55 -15.08
CA MET A 161 5.35 -14.92 -15.46
C MET A 161 6.30 -13.75 -15.30
N THR A 162 7.56 -14.03 -14.96
CA THR A 162 8.65 -13.03 -14.94
C THR A 162 9.27 -12.80 -16.32
N GLY A 163 8.95 -13.60 -17.30
CA GLY A 163 9.43 -13.48 -18.68
C GLY A 163 8.93 -14.59 -19.58
N LEU A 164 8.93 -14.35 -20.89
CA LEU A 164 8.39 -15.30 -21.88
C LEU A 164 9.18 -16.62 -21.98
N LEU A 165 10.44 -16.61 -21.60
CA LEU A 165 11.32 -17.78 -21.66
C LEU A 165 11.69 -18.30 -20.26
N ALA A 166 11.12 -17.72 -19.21
CA ALA A 166 11.40 -18.10 -17.82
C ALA A 166 10.34 -19.08 -17.31
N ASN A 167 10.77 -20.07 -16.50
CA ASN A 167 9.89 -20.96 -15.75
C ASN A 167 9.66 -20.44 -14.32
N THR A 168 9.73 -19.12 -14.14
CA THR A 168 9.52 -18.43 -12.87
C THR A 168 8.36 -17.46 -12.98
N GLY A 169 7.74 -17.16 -11.86
CA GLY A 169 6.59 -16.27 -11.80
C GLY A 169 6.45 -15.67 -10.41
N GLU A 170 5.46 -14.81 -10.31
CA GLU A 170 5.03 -14.20 -9.06
C GLU A 170 3.58 -14.54 -8.80
N ALA A 171 3.24 -14.78 -7.54
CA ALA A 171 1.87 -14.99 -7.11
C ALA A 171 1.46 -13.90 -6.13
N MET A 172 0.23 -13.41 -6.28
CA MET A 172 -0.35 -12.38 -5.41
C MET A 172 -1.73 -12.82 -4.93
N ALA A 173 -2.02 -12.56 -3.67
CA ALA A 173 -3.33 -12.77 -3.08
C ALA A 173 -3.62 -11.71 -2.03
N MET A 174 -4.89 -11.56 -1.69
CA MET A 174 -5.36 -10.65 -0.66
C MET A 174 -6.08 -11.42 0.45
N GLY A 175 -6.07 -10.84 1.64
CA GLY A 175 -6.89 -11.28 2.76
C GLY A 175 -7.44 -10.08 3.52
N GLU A 176 -8.71 -10.19 3.92
CA GLU A 176 -9.44 -9.14 4.63
C GLU A 176 -10.49 -9.77 5.56
N ARG A 177 -10.57 -9.24 6.77
CA ARG A 177 -11.61 -9.65 7.74
C ARG A 177 -12.09 -8.47 8.59
N THR A 178 -12.37 -7.36 7.95
CA THR A 178 -12.74 -6.09 8.57
C THR A 178 -13.89 -6.19 9.56
N PRO A 179 -15.02 -6.88 9.28
CA PRO A 179 -16.14 -6.97 10.22
C PRO A 179 -15.77 -7.62 11.57
N VAL A 180 -14.77 -8.49 11.59
CA VAL A 180 -14.30 -9.13 12.83
C VAL A 180 -13.59 -8.14 13.75
N ALA A 181 -13.04 -7.06 13.21
CA ALA A 181 -12.40 -6.00 14.01
C ALA A 181 -13.35 -5.32 15.00
N LEU A 182 -14.64 -5.27 14.70
CA LEU A 182 -15.69 -4.75 15.61
C LEU A 182 -15.78 -5.57 16.91
N ILE A 183 -15.39 -6.83 16.85
CA ILE A 183 -15.43 -7.78 18.00
C ILE A 183 -14.04 -7.93 18.58
N SER A 184 -13.04 -8.15 17.73
CA SER A 184 -11.67 -8.38 18.11
C SER A 184 -10.69 -7.95 17.03
N PRO A 185 -10.02 -6.79 17.15
CA PRO A 185 -9.02 -6.33 16.20
C PRO A 185 -7.88 -7.35 15.98
N LYS A 186 -7.45 -8.00 17.05
CA LYS A 186 -6.43 -9.07 16.99
C LYS A 186 -6.88 -10.27 16.17
N ALA A 187 -8.12 -10.71 16.35
CA ALA A 187 -8.68 -11.82 15.56
C ALA A 187 -8.84 -11.44 14.09
N SER A 188 -9.30 -10.23 13.80
CA SER A 188 -9.39 -9.69 12.44
C SER A 188 -8.04 -9.74 11.72
N ALA A 189 -6.99 -9.23 12.36
CA ALA A 189 -5.64 -9.23 11.81
C ALA A 189 -5.14 -10.67 11.54
N ARG A 190 -5.33 -11.60 12.48
CA ARG A 190 -4.94 -13.02 12.30
C ARG A 190 -5.69 -13.67 11.15
N LEU A 191 -6.98 -13.43 11.04
CA LEU A 191 -7.80 -14.01 9.98
C LEU A 191 -7.46 -13.42 8.61
N ALA A 192 -7.19 -12.12 8.51
CA ALA A 192 -6.76 -11.50 7.26
C ALA A 192 -5.43 -12.09 6.75
N LEU A 193 -4.45 -12.26 7.63
CA LEU A 193 -3.19 -12.93 7.28
C LEU A 193 -3.42 -14.40 6.91
N GLY A 194 -4.20 -15.11 7.69
CA GLY A 194 -4.54 -16.52 7.42
C GLY A 194 -5.22 -16.69 6.05
N GLU A 195 -6.13 -15.81 5.69
CA GLU A 195 -6.78 -15.81 4.38
C GLU A 195 -5.78 -15.53 3.26
N THR A 196 -4.90 -14.53 3.42
CA THR A 196 -3.86 -14.26 2.42
C THR A 196 -2.99 -15.48 2.15
N ILE A 197 -2.55 -16.18 3.20
CA ILE A 197 -1.70 -17.37 3.06
C ILE A 197 -2.46 -18.52 2.43
N THR A 198 -3.71 -18.76 2.83
CA THR A 198 -4.53 -19.83 2.26
C THR A 198 -4.89 -19.58 0.80
N ASN A 199 -5.13 -18.33 0.42
CA ASN A 199 -5.34 -17.95 -0.97
C ASN A 199 -4.07 -18.16 -1.81
N LEU A 200 -2.89 -17.82 -1.29
CA LEU A 200 -1.60 -18.09 -1.93
C LEU A 200 -1.33 -19.60 -2.11
N ALA A 201 -1.89 -20.46 -1.28
CA ALA A 201 -1.71 -21.91 -1.40
C ALA A 201 -2.26 -22.47 -2.74
N GLY A 202 -3.05 -21.70 -3.47
CA GLY A 202 -3.45 -22.01 -4.85
C GLY A 202 -2.30 -21.88 -5.87
N ALA A 203 -1.16 -21.32 -5.51
CA ALA A 203 0.04 -21.19 -6.33
C ALA A 203 1.17 -22.08 -5.78
N ASN A 204 2.13 -22.42 -6.64
CA ASN A 204 3.31 -23.20 -6.23
C ASN A 204 4.35 -22.29 -5.56
N ILE A 205 4.11 -21.95 -4.29
CA ILE A 205 5.05 -21.18 -3.48
C ILE A 205 6.10 -22.14 -2.91
N ALA A 206 7.36 -21.85 -3.17
CA ALA A 206 8.47 -22.72 -2.75
C ALA A 206 8.63 -22.80 -1.23
N ASP A 207 8.45 -21.69 -0.53
CA ASP A 207 8.61 -21.58 0.91
C ASP A 207 7.84 -20.37 1.45
N ILE A 208 7.23 -20.52 2.64
CA ILE A 208 6.48 -19.44 3.29
C ILE A 208 7.35 -18.20 3.56
N SER A 209 8.63 -18.39 3.85
CA SER A 209 9.59 -17.30 4.08
C SER A 209 9.85 -16.42 2.84
N LYS A 210 9.38 -16.83 1.66
CA LYS A 210 9.43 -16.04 0.43
C LYS A 210 8.23 -15.10 0.26
N ILE A 211 7.25 -15.21 1.16
CA ILE A 211 6.09 -14.33 1.13
C ILE A 211 6.48 -12.97 1.71
N THR A 212 6.20 -11.92 0.95
CA THR A 212 6.33 -10.54 1.38
C THR A 212 4.95 -9.89 1.34
N LEU A 213 4.60 -9.16 2.39
CA LEU A 213 3.29 -8.56 2.53
C LEU A 213 3.33 -7.05 2.32
N SER A 214 2.26 -6.52 1.76
CA SER A 214 1.90 -5.11 1.87
C SER A 214 0.64 -5.00 2.70
N ALA A 215 0.62 -4.10 3.68
CA ALA A 215 -0.54 -3.91 4.54
C ALA A 215 -1.24 -2.58 4.25
N ASN A 216 -2.58 -2.60 4.26
CA ASN A 216 -3.39 -1.39 4.24
C ASN A 216 -4.18 -1.32 5.55
N TRP A 217 -3.93 -0.26 6.31
CA TRP A 217 -4.58 -0.02 7.60
C TRP A 217 -5.56 1.13 7.46
N MET A 218 -6.83 0.85 7.78
CA MET A 218 -7.89 1.86 7.72
C MET A 218 -8.57 1.93 9.09
N ALA A 219 -8.60 3.13 9.69
CA ALA A 219 -9.17 3.34 11.01
C ALA A 219 -9.67 4.78 11.18
N ALA A 220 -10.65 4.96 12.05
CA ALA A 220 -11.13 6.28 12.47
C ALA A 220 -10.34 6.80 13.69
N CYS A 221 -9.02 6.95 13.54
CA CYS A 221 -8.15 7.35 14.63
C CYS A 221 -8.60 8.64 15.31
N GLY A 222 -8.48 8.68 16.65
CA GLY A 222 -9.04 9.72 17.51
C GLY A 222 -10.51 9.50 17.89
N GLY A 223 -11.17 8.48 17.35
CA GLY A 223 -12.44 7.96 17.87
C GLY A 223 -12.23 7.09 19.11
N ASP A 224 -13.29 6.95 19.90
CA ASP A 224 -13.24 6.15 21.13
C ASP A 224 -12.89 4.67 20.84
N GLY A 225 -11.72 4.23 21.33
CA GLY A 225 -11.23 2.87 21.17
C GLY A 225 -10.55 2.54 19.83
N GLU A 226 -10.64 3.39 18.80
CA GLU A 226 -10.11 3.12 17.47
C GLU A 226 -8.59 3.08 17.43
N ASP A 227 -7.91 4.00 18.11
CA ASP A 227 -6.44 4.02 18.18
C ASP A 227 -5.88 2.75 18.80
N VAL A 228 -6.50 2.24 19.89
CA VAL A 228 -6.04 1.02 20.54
C VAL A 228 -6.40 -0.23 19.74
N ALA A 229 -7.53 -0.21 19.03
CA ALA A 229 -7.93 -1.28 18.12
C ALA A 229 -6.91 -1.44 16.97
N LEU A 230 -6.52 -0.33 16.37
CA LEU A 230 -5.48 -0.31 15.34
C LEU A 230 -4.13 -0.81 15.92
N TYR A 231 -3.73 -0.29 17.09
CA TYR A 231 -2.49 -0.74 17.74
C TYR A 231 -2.48 -2.26 17.99
N ASP A 232 -3.56 -2.80 18.55
CA ASP A 232 -3.69 -4.24 18.83
C ASP A 232 -3.61 -5.09 17.53
N ALA A 233 -4.20 -4.63 16.44
CA ALA A 233 -4.13 -5.30 15.14
C ALA A 233 -2.70 -5.29 14.58
N VAL A 234 -2.06 -4.11 14.56
CA VAL A 234 -0.69 -3.95 14.05
C VAL A 234 0.30 -4.74 14.88
N GLN A 235 0.20 -4.68 16.22
CA GLN A 235 1.06 -5.44 17.12
C GLN A 235 0.94 -6.95 16.88
N THR A 236 -0.27 -7.45 16.69
CA THR A 236 -0.53 -8.87 16.43
C THR A 236 0.18 -9.36 15.17
N LEU A 237 0.22 -8.57 14.12
CA LEU A 237 0.95 -8.95 12.91
C LEU A 237 2.45 -8.69 13.05
N GLY A 238 2.85 -7.50 13.48
CA GLY A 238 4.25 -7.06 13.46
C GLY A 238 5.12 -7.71 14.53
N GLU A 239 4.58 -8.00 15.70
CA GLU A 239 5.35 -8.54 16.83
C GLU A 239 5.08 -10.03 17.12
N GLU A 240 3.90 -10.54 16.72
CA GLU A 240 3.53 -11.93 17.00
C GLU A 240 3.63 -12.81 15.74
N LEU A 241 2.78 -12.59 14.74
CA LEU A 241 2.59 -13.54 13.63
C LEU A 241 3.67 -13.47 12.57
N CYS A 242 4.01 -12.29 12.07
CA CYS A 242 5.01 -12.18 11.01
C CYS A 242 6.39 -12.70 11.45
N PRO A 243 6.89 -12.36 12.66
CA PRO A 243 8.12 -12.98 13.17
C PRO A 243 8.02 -14.49 13.32
N ALA A 244 6.89 -15.01 13.83
CA ALA A 244 6.69 -16.45 14.02
C ALA A 244 6.67 -17.24 12.72
N LEU A 245 6.22 -16.62 11.63
CA LEU A 245 6.14 -17.22 10.29
C LEU A 245 7.38 -16.92 9.44
N GLY A 246 8.30 -16.07 9.90
CA GLY A 246 9.48 -15.65 9.14
C GLY A 246 9.14 -14.79 7.91
N ILE A 247 8.02 -14.06 7.95
CA ILE A 247 7.56 -13.18 6.87
C ILE A 247 7.61 -11.71 7.30
N ALA A 248 7.60 -10.78 6.35
CA ALA A 248 7.72 -9.36 6.62
C ALA A 248 6.63 -8.52 5.93
N ILE A 249 6.36 -7.36 6.52
CA ILE A 249 5.54 -6.29 5.94
C ILE A 249 6.45 -5.07 5.75
N PRO A 250 7.26 -5.02 4.68
CA PRO A 250 8.22 -3.93 4.46
C PRO A 250 7.57 -2.64 3.99
N VAL A 251 6.34 -2.72 3.47
CA VAL A 251 5.63 -1.59 2.91
C VAL A 251 4.14 -1.70 3.21
N GLY A 252 3.49 -0.57 3.29
CA GLY A 252 2.05 -0.49 3.49
C GLY A 252 1.56 0.94 3.35
N LYS A 253 0.27 1.09 3.54
CA LYS A 253 -0.42 2.38 3.50
C LYS A 253 -1.39 2.43 4.68
N ASP A 254 -1.61 3.62 5.19
CA ASP A 254 -2.63 3.88 6.19
C ASP A 254 -3.64 4.94 5.73
N SER A 255 -4.85 4.86 6.26
CA SER A 255 -5.92 5.85 6.12
C SER A 255 -6.56 6.00 7.49
N LEU A 256 -6.09 6.96 8.27
CA LEU A 256 -6.39 7.05 9.70
C LEU A 256 -7.52 8.04 10.04
N SER A 257 -8.12 8.67 9.05
CA SER A 257 -9.22 9.62 9.23
C SER A 257 -10.54 9.12 8.62
N MET A 258 -10.73 7.80 8.59
CA MET A 258 -11.92 7.17 8.00
C MET A 258 -13.13 7.38 8.91
N ARG A 259 -13.82 8.50 8.73
CA ARG A 259 -15.08 8.84 9.43
C ARG A 259 -16.19 8.99 8.41
N ALA A 260 -17.33 8.37 8.66
CA ALA A 260 -18.56 8.53 7.90
C ALA A 260 -19.49 9.51 8.62
#